data_50b1351136281c29f45c45445665212f
#
_entry.id   50b1351136281c29f45c45445665212f
#
_cell.length_a   1.000
_cell.length_b   1.000
_cell.length_c   1.000
_cell.angle_alpha   90.00
_cell.angle_beta   90.00
_cell.angle_gamma   90.00
#
_symmetry.space_group_name_H-M   'P 1'
#
loop_
_entity.id
_entity.type
_entity.pdbx_description
1 polymer ?
#
loop_
_entity_poly.entity_id
_entity_poly.type
_entity_poly.pdbx_seq_one_letter_code
_entity_poly.pdbx_strand_id
1 'polypeptide(L)'
;MTAEYPQGDEPMIPMPALSLPALRQAVATVTPSRLPEFFQEIQDAFTQAGEEDSVFPIRHFYQRWGAAVAIERRPSVAARLHAAERALANPDPAVRDQAVRDAAEIVQAAYREVAGG
;
A
#
# COMPACT_ATOMS: atom_id res chain seq x y z
N MET A 1 27.17 13.00 9.78
CA MET A 1 26.26 13.46 8.74
C MET A 1 24.84 13.03 9.04
N THR A 2 23.93 13.91 8.93
CA THR A 2 22.56 13.59 9.21
C THR A 2 21.93 12.86 8.04
N ALA A 3 20.82 12.21 8.32
CA ALA A 3 20.04 11.58 7.29
C ALA A 3 19.56 12.64 6.29
N GLU A 4 19.48 12.24 5.05
CA GLU A 4 19.16 13.14 3.97
C GLU A 4 17.69 13.11 3.59
N TYR A 5 16.84 12.45 4.38
CA TYR A 5 15.43 12.38 4.09
C TYR A 5 14.78 13.73 4.40
N PRO A 6 13.98 14.27 3.47
CA PRO A 6 13.18 15.43 3.78
C PRO A 6 12.25 15.12 4.93
N GLN A 7 11.88 16.13 5.67
CA GLN A 7 10.91 15.96 6.73
C GLN A 7 9.59 15.48 6.14
N GLY A 8 9.01 14.44 6.70
CA GLY A 8 7.78 13.84 6.19
C GLY A 8 8.02 12.57 5.38
N ASP A 9 9.27 12.30 4.97
CA ASP A 9 9.60 11.07 4.26
C ASP A 9 10.10 9.97 5.18
N GLU A 10 10.41 10.30 6.42
CA GLU A 10 10.85 9.30 7.38
C GLU A 10 9.71 8.32 7.65
N PRO A 11 9.99 7.01 7.57
CA PRO A 11 8.95 6.03 7.84
C PRO A 11 8.46 6.11 9.30
N MET A 12 7.16 5.98 9.49
CA MET A 12 6.58 5.92 10.82
C MET A 12 6.95 4.64 11.54
N ILE A 13 7.11 3.56 10.80
CA ILE A 13 7.48 2.24 11.31
C ILE A 13 8.42 1.57 10.33
N PRO A 14 9.21 0.58 10.78
CA PRO A 14 9.98 -0.26 9.85
C PRO A 14 9.01 -1.06 8.96
N MET A 15 9.51 -1.52 7.82
CA MET A 15 8.70 -2.40 6.97
C MET A 15 8.38 -3.68 7.71
N PRO A 16 7.11 -4.05 7.88
CA PRO A 16 6.76 -5.25 8.62
C PRO A 16 7.07 -6.51 7.82
N ALA A 17 7.22 -7.63 8.54
CA ALA A 17 7.24 -8.93 7.89
C ALA A 17 5.90 -9.17 7.18
N LEU A 18 5.92 -9.96 6.10
CA LEU A 18 4.70 -10.30 5.38
C LEU A 18 4.02 -11.47 6.08
N SER A 19 3.54 -11.23 7.28
CA SER A 19 2.76 -12.17 8.07
C SER A 19 1.46 -11.47 8.48
N LEU A 20 0.43 -12.26 8.77
CA LEU A 20 -0.85 -11.67 9.13
C LEU A 20 -0.78 -10.82 10.40
N PRO A 21 -0.13 -11.29 11.50
CA PRO A 21 -0.05 -10.45 12.70
C PRO A 21 0.73 -9.15 12.48
N ALA A 22 1.86 -9.23 11.77
CA ALA A 22 2.69 -8.05 11.54
C ALA A 22 2.00 -7.04 10.64
N LEU A 23 1.35 -7.50 9.57
CA LEU A 23 0.60 -6.61 8.69
C LEU A 23 -0.60 -5.99 9.38
N ARG A 24 -1.33 -6.78 10.19
CA ARG A 24 -2.46 -6.24 10.93
C ARG A 24 -2.02 -5.12 11.86
N GLN A 25 -0.94 -5.33 12.58
CA GLN A 25 -0.43 -4.30 13.49
C GLN A 25 0.04 -3.07 12.72
N ALA A 26 0.70 -3.27 11.58
CA ALA A 26 1.18 -2.16 10.76
C ALA A 26 0.01 -1.34 10.22
N VAL A 27 -1.03 -1.99 9.69
CA VAL A 27 -2.22 -1.31 9.19
C VAL A 27 -2.88 -0.52 10.32
N ALA A 28 -2.99 -1.13 11.52
CA ALA A 28 -3.58 -0.45 12.66
C ALA A 28 -2.78 0.79 13.08
N THR A 29 -1.49 0.82 12.79
CA THR A 29 -0.62 1.93 13.15
C THR A 29 -0.62 3.04 12.09
N VAL A 30 -0.47 2.68 10.82
CA VAL A 30 -0.24 3.68 9.77
C VAL A 30 -1.50 4.08 9.02
N THR A 31 -2.51 3.21 8.99
CA THR A 31 -3.77 3.50 8.30
C THR A 31 -4.93 2.75 8.97
N PRO A 32 -5.25 3.10 10.22
CA PRO A 32 -6.24 2.32 10.99
C PRO A 32 -7.64 2.33 10.37
N SER A 33 -7.98 3.34 9.59
CA SER A 33 -9.29 3.40 8.95
C SER A 33 -9.50 2.28 7.93
N ARG A 34 -8.42 1.63 7.50
CA ARG A 34 -8.51 0.53 6.52
C ARG A 34 -8.55 -0.85 7.16
N LEU A 35 -8.56 -0.95 8.47
CA LEU A 35 -8.65 -2.26 9.14
C LEU A 35 -9.88 -3.08 8.71
N PRO A 36 -11.08 -2.50 8.61
CA PRO A 36 -12.23 -3.28 8.14
C PRO A 36 -12.02 -3.86 6.74
N GLU A 37 -11.44 -3.08 5.83
CA GLU A 37 -11.10 -3.54 4.50
C GLU A 37 -10.08 -4.68 4.56
N PHE A 38 -9.06 -4.54 5.40
CA PHE A 38 -8.01 -5.55 5.59
C PHE A 38 -8.63 -6.88 6.01
N PHE A 39 -9.50 -6.85 7.02
CA PHE A 39 -10.12 -8.07 7.51
C PHE A 39 -11.05 -8.71 6.46
N GLN A 40 -11.78 -7.89 5.72
CA GLN A 40 -12.64 -8.42 4.67
C GLN A 40 -11.82 -9.08 3.56
N GLU A 41 -10.73 -8.45 3.16
CA GLU A 41 -9.91 -8.96 2.06
C GLU A 41 -9.19 -10.24 2.43
N ILE A 42 -8.77 -10.42 3.70
CA ILE A 42 -8.16 -11.68 4.08
C ILE A 42 -9.17 -12.83 4.04
N GLN A 43 -10.42 -12.57 4.45
CA GLN A 43 -11.46 -13.57 4.35
C GLN A 43 -11.74 -13.95 2.90
N ASP A 44 -11.82 -12.94 2.02
CA ASP A 44 -12.05 -13.17 0.60
C ASP A 44 -10.90 -13.97 -0.01
N ALA A 45 -9.65 -13.66 0.38
CA ALA A 45 -8.48 -14.36 -0.14
C ALA A 45 -8.48 -15.83 0.26
N PHE A 46 -8.82 -16.13 1.52
CA PHE A 46 -8.90 -17.53 1.97
C PHE A 46 -10.04 -18.28 1.27
N THR A 47 -11.19 -17.63 1.11
CA THR A 47 -12.32 -18.24 0.40
C THR A 47 -11.93 -18.57 -1.04
N GLN A 48 -11.34 -17.60 -1.73
CA GLN A 48 -10.93 -17.80 -3.12
C GLN A 48 -9.86 -18.87 -3.24
N ALA A 49 -8.91 -18.90 -2.33
CA ALA A 49 -7.86 -19.92 -2.32
C ALA A 49 -8.45 -21.32 -2.20
N GLY A 50 -9.47 -21.48 -1.33
CA GLY A 50 -10.15 -22.75 -1.19
C GLY A 50 -10.93 -23.15 -2.44
N GLU A 51 -11.60 -22.19 -3.05
CA GLU A 51 -12.38 -22.44 -4.26
C GLU A 51 -11.52 -22.83 -5.46
N GLU A 52 -10.35 -22.18 -5.57
CA GLU A 52 -9.46 -22.39 -6.70
C GLU A 52 -8.39 -23.45 -6.43
N ASP A 53 -8.33 -23.96 -5.20
CA ASP A 53 -7.26 -24.87 -4.78
C ASP A 53 -5.89 -24.28 -5.11
N SER A 54 -5.67 -23.02 -4.70
CA SER A 54 -4.47 -22.26 -5.05
C SER A 54 -4.08 -21.36 -3.89
N VAL A 55 -2.78 -21.17 -3.70
CA VAL A 55 -2.26 -20.23 -2.71
C VAL A 55 -2.12 -18.80 -3.26
N PHE A 56 -2.32 -18.60 -4.56
CA PHE A 56 -2.12 -17.29 -5.18
C PHE A 56 -2.96 -16.18 -4.56
N PRO A 57 -4.26 -16.38 -4.24
CA PRO A 57 -5.03 -15.29 -3.64
C PRO A 57 -4.45 -14.83 -2.31
N ILE A 58 -3.91 -15.75 -1.52
CA ILE A 58 -3.30 -15.41 -0.23
C ILE A 58 -1.98 -14.67 -0.44
N ARG A 59 -1.14 -15.13 -1.37
CA ARG A 59 0.10 -14.43 -1.71
C ARG A 59 -0.18 -13.02 -2.21
N HIS A 60 -1.19 -12.89 -3.07
CA HIS A 60 -1.58 -11.58 -3.60
C HIS A 60 -2.03 -10.65 -2.47
N PHE A 61 -2.77 -11.17 -1.49
CA PHE A 61 -3.19 -10.40 -0.33
C PHE A 61 -1.97 -9.84 0.41
N TYR A 62 -0.98 -10.69 0.69
CA TYR A 62 0.21 -10.23 1.42
C TYR A 62 0.99 -9.18 0.65
N GLN A 63 1.15 -9.37 -0.66
CA GLN A 63 1.86 -8.41 -1.50
C GLN A 63 1.13 -7.07 -1.56
N ARG A 64 -0.18 -7.12 -1.74
CA ARG A 64 -1.00 -5.92 -1.83
C ARG A 64 -0.94 -5.10 -0.55
N TRP A 65 -1.13 -5.76 0.58
CA TRP A 65 -1.12 -5.04 1.86
C TRP A 65 0.29 -4.67 2.30
N GLY A 66 1.29 -5.46 1.91
CA GLY A 66 2.67 -5.05 2.09
C GLY A 66 2.97 -3.75 1.36
N ALA A 67 2.50 -3.65 0.10
CA ALA A 67 2.67 -2.42 -0.69
C ALA A 67 1.90 -1.26 -0.07
N ALA A 68 0.68 -1.49 0.43
CA ALA A 68 -0.10 -0.46 1.09
C ALA A 68 0.63 0.09 2.32
N VAL A 69 1.20 -0.78 3.14
CA VAL A 69 1.96 -0.35 4.32
C VAL A 69 3.23 0.36 3.89
N ALA A 70 3.91 -0.12 2.84
CA ALA A 70 5.12 0.54 2.34
C ALA A 70 4.83 2.01 1.98
N ILE A 71 3.67 2.28 1.43
CA ILE A 71 3.25 3.64 1.09
C ILE A 71 2.84 4.41 2.34
N GLU A 72 1.91 3.84 3.14
CA GLU A 72 1.30 4.58 4.23
C GLU A 72 2.27 4.85 5.38
N ARG A 73 3.32 4.06 5.54
CA ARG A 73 4.31 4.33 6.57
C ARG A 73 5.18 5.55 6.27
N ARG A 74 5.11 6.07 5.03
CA ARG A 74 5.85 7.27 4.64
C ARG A 74 4.85 8.40 4.36
N PRO A 75 4.67 9.34 5.30
CA PRO A 75 3.60 10.35 5.16
C PRO A 75 3.64 11.14 3.87
N SER A 76 4.82 11.53 3.37
CA SER A 76 4.87 12.31 2.13
C SER A 76 4.48 11.48 0.92
N VAL A 77 4.87 10.20 0.89
CA VAL A 77 4.51 9.31 -0.20
C VAL A 77 3.00 9.04 -0.19
N ALA A 78 2.45 8.77 1.01
CA ALA A 78 1.02 8.58 1.16
C ALA A 78 0.25 9.81 0.70
N ALA A 79 0.70 11.01 1.08
CA ALA A 79 0.05 12.25 0.68
C ALA A 79 0.06 12.43 -0.84
N ARG A 80 1.18 12.09 -1.49
CA ARG A 80 1.28 12.17 -2.95
C ARG A 80 0.32 11.21 -3.64
N LEU A 81 0.21 9.99 -3.14
CA LEU A 81 -0.72 9.02 -3.72
C LEU A 81 -2.16 9.49 -3.53
N HIS A 82 -2.51 9.93 -2.33
CA HIS A 82 -3.87 10.39 -2.07
C HIS A 82 -4.22 11.62 -2.92
N ALA A 83 -3.26 12.52 -3.14
CA ALA A 83 -3.46 13.66 -4.03
C ALA A 83 -3.69 13.21 -5.48
N ALA A 84 -2.92 12.23 -5.95
CA ALA A 84 -3.11 11.69 -7.29
C ALA A 84 -4.49 11.04 -7.43
N GLU A 85 -4.92 10.29 -6.41
CA GLU A 85 -6.24 9.67 -6.44
C GLU A 85 -7.35 10.70 -6.53
N ARG A 86 -7.24 11.80 -5.77
CA ARG A 86 -8.22 12.89 -5.87
C ARG A 86 -8.22 13.55 -7.24
N ALA A 87 -7.04 13.67 -7.85
CA ALA A 87 -6.90 14.31 -9.16
C ALA A 87 -7.50 13.49 -10.29
N LEU A 88 -7.78 12.19 -10.07
CA LEU A 88 -8.45 11.37 -11.07
C LEU A 88 -9.86 11.87 -11.38
N ALA A 89 -10.47 12.63 -10.46
CA ALA A 89 -11.80 13.23 -10.65
C ALA A 89 -11.74 14.62 -11.30
N ASN A 90 -10.55 15.12 -11.61
CA ASN A 90 -10.40 16.46 -12.19
C ASN A 90 -10.99 16.46 -13.60
N PRO A 91 -11.73 17.53 -14.00
CA PRO A 91 -12.28 17.59 -15.35
C PRO A 91 -11.24 17.77 -16.46
N ASP A 92 -10.03 18.25 -16.12
CA ASP A 92 -8.96 18.43 -17.12
C ASP A 92 -8.28 17.08 -17.42
N PRO A 93 -8.34 16.61 -18.68
CA PRO A 93 -7.71 15.34 -19.05
C PRO A 93 -6.20 15.30 -18.78
N ALA A 94 -5.51 16.42 -18.95
CA ALA A 94 -4.06 16.47 -18.70
C ALA A 94 -3.75 16.22 -17.22
N VAL A 95 -4.58 16.77 -16.33
CA VAL A 95 -4.42 16.55 -14.89
C VAL A 95 -4.70 15.10 -14.53
N ARG A 96 -5.75 14.51 -15.11
CA ARG A 96 -6.06 13.09 -14.87
C ARG A 96 -4.94 12.18 -15.36
N ASP A 97 -4.40 12.46 -16.55
CA ASP A 97 -3.34 11.62 -17.12
C ASP A 97 -2.08 11.67 -16.25
N GLN A 98 -1.73 12.85 -15.75
CA GLN A 98 -0.59 12.98 -14.85
C GLN A 98 -0.84 12.23 -13.55
N ALA A 99 -2.06 12.31 -13.02
CA ALA A 99 -2.43 11.62 -11.80
C ALA A 99 -2.30 10.09 -11.95
N VAL A 100 -2.70 9.55 -13.10
CA VAL A 100 -2.54 8.11 -13.37
C VAL A 100 -1.06 7.73 -13.34
N ARG A 101 -0.23 8.52 -13.99
CA ARG A 101 1.22 8.24 -14.02
C ARG A 101 1.82 8.31 -12.61
N ASP A 102 1.47 9.32 -11.84
CA ASP A 102 1.98 9.50 -10.49
C ASP A 102 1.57 8.33 -9.58
N ALA A 103 0.30 7.96 -9.63
CA ALA A 103 -0.20 6.85 -8.83
C ALA A 103 0.48 5.55 -9.23
N ALA A 104 0.61 5.29 -10.52
CA ALA A 104 1.24 4.06 -11.02
C ALA A 104 2.70 3.98 -10.55
N GLU A 105 3.44 5.09 -10.64
CA GLU A 105 4.83 5.11 -10.23
C GLU A 105 4.98 4.79 -8.74
N ILE A 106 4.13 5.39 -7.91
CA ILE A 106 4.18 5.17 -6.47
C ILE A 106 3.85 3.72 -6.13
N VAL A 107 2.79 3.18 -6.73
CA VAL A 107 2.36 1.82 -6.45
C VAL A 107 3.40 0.81 -6.94
N GLN A 108 3.96 1.01 -8.13
CA GLN A 108 4.99 0.12 -8.66
C GLN A 108 6.23 0.12 -7.79
N ALA A 109 6.64 1.29 -7.30
CA ALA A 109 7.79 1.37 -6.38
C ALA A 109 7.53 0.61 -5.09
N ALA A 110 6.30 0.70 -4.57
CA ALA A 110 5.92 -0.02 -3.36
C ALA A 110 5.96 -1.54 -3.55
N TYR A 111 5.48 -2.02 -4.69
CA TYR A 111 5.54 -3.46 -4.99
C TYR A 111 6.98 -3.94 -5.16
N ARG A 112 7.84 -3.11 -5.75
CA ARG A 112 9.27 -3.47 -5.84
C ARG A 112 9.90 -3.55 -4.45
N GLU A 113 9.53 -2.66 -3.55
CA GLU A 113 10.04 -2.69 -2.18
C GLU A 113 9.64 -3.99 -1.49
N VAL A 114 8.40 -4.40 -1.64
CA VAL A 114 7.91 -5.67 -1.06
C VAL A 114 8.66 -6.86 -1.65
N ALA A 115 8.87 -6.86 -2.97
CA ALA A 115 9.56 -7.97 -3.64
C ALA A 115 11.02 -8.06 -3.25
N GLY A 116 11.67 -6.91 -3.02
CA GLY A 116 13.08 -6.87 -2.65
C GLY A 116 13.34 -7.06 -1.18
N GLY A 117 12.27 -6.93 -0.39
CA GLY A 117 12.37 -7.08 1.05
C GLY A 117 12.05 -8.47 1.48
#